data_b7744fc3befb832d48fb853234a51550
#
_entry.id   b7744fc3befb832d48fb853234a51550
#
_cell.length_a   1.000
_cell.length_b   1.000
_cell.length_c   1.000
_cell.angle_alpha   90.00
_cell.angle_beta   90.00
_cell.angle_gamma   90.00
#
_symmetry.space_group_name_H-M   'P 1'
#
loop_
_entity.id
_entity.type
_entity.pdbx_description
1 polymer ?
#
loop_
_entity_poly.entity_id
_entity_poly.type
_entity_poly.pdbx_seq_one_letter_code
_entity_poly.pdbx_strand_id
1 'polypeptide(L)'
;MKYLKTFIAIIILFALLPTASFASEKSNGNNEDVYAQRMELYKTIETVTMVPWYYIAAVDQYERNIRGIRRDLPKPESISGVYFEPMKWSGPLNPNQDDNNPMSIALFNGVGIDGNGDGKASRTDDFDVLLTMAKYLQSYGSDDDNLKIGLWNYYKRDKTVSIIVEIAKLYNHFGRLDLMAHSFPVPLRSRHSYRNTWGDARGWGGRRIHEGTDIFADYGVPVMATCYGVVEMKGWNRYGGWRVGIRDINNTYHYYAHLSGFAKDLKVGQIVVPGTVIGGVGSSGYGPPGTSGKFPPHLHYGMYKDNGYTEWSFDPYPHLRLWERQMRNKR
;
A
#
# COMPACT_ATOMS: atom_id res chain seq x y z
N MET A 1 -7.96 43.24 -56.74
CA MET A 1 -8.04 43.07 -55.27
C MET A 1 -8.94 41.92 -55.03
N LYS A 2 -8.37 40.76 -54.79
CA LYS A 2 -9.12 39.50 -54.31
C LYS A 2 -8.28 38.86 -53.23
N TYR A 3 -8.76 38.87 -52.00
CA TYR A 3 -8.13 38.21 -50.87
C TYR A 3 -8.49 36.72 -50.90
N LEU A 4 -7.48 35.88 -51.05
CA LEU A 4 -7.57 34.42 -50.95
C LEU A 4 -7.37 34.03 -49.48
N LYS A 5 -8.41 33.54 -48.81
CA LYS A 5 -8.35 32.99 -47.46
C LYS A 5 -7.91 31.52 -47.53
N THR A 6 -6.71 31.24 -47.11
CA THR A 6 -6.20 29.86 -46.95
C THR A 6 -6.68 29.29 -45.62
N PHE A 7 -7.53 28.30 -45.67
CA PHE A 7 -7.90 27.48 -44.51
C PHE A 7 -6.82 26.40 -44.30
N ILE A 8 -6.11 26.48 -43.17
CA ILE A 8 -5.22 25.42 -42.71
C ILE A 8 -6.07 24.42 -41.90
N ALA A 9 -6.29 23.23 -42.46
CA ALA A 9 -6.91 22.11 -41.74
C ALA A 9 -5.83 21.43 -40.90
N ILE A 10 -5.95 21.52 -39.57
CA ILE A 10 -5.13 20.75 -38.63
C ILE A 10 -5.73 19.37 -38.53
N ILE A 11 -5.07 18.37 -39.11
CA ILE A 11 -5.40 16.95 -38.95
C ILE A 11 -4.78 16.50 -37.62
N ILE A 12 -5.62 16.32 -36.62
CA ILE A 12 -5.21 15.68 -35.35
C ILE A 12 -5.18 14.17 -35.58
N LEU A 13 -3.96 13.64 -35.69
CA LEU A 13 -3.71 12.20 -35.77
C LEU A 13 -3.88 11.60 -34.36
N PHE A 14 -5.03 10.97 -34.08
CA PHE A 14 -5.22 10.15 -32.90
C PHE A 14 -4.39 8.88 -33.07
N ALA A 15 -3.26 8.80 -32.37
CA ALA A 15 -2.52 7.56 -32.20
C ALA A 15 -3.36 6.59 -31.33
N LEU A 16 -3.93 5.57 -31.97
CA LEU A 16 -4.56 4.44 -31.29
C LEU A 16 -3.47 3.65 -30.54
N LEU A 17 -3.30 3.94 -29.25
CA LEU A 17 -2.61 3.03 -28.36
C LEU A 17 -3.49 1.81 -28.13
N PRO A 18 -2.96 0.58 -28.20
CA PRO A 18 -3.75 -0.59 -27.90
C PRO A 18 -4.16 -0.54 -26.42
N THR A 19 -5.43 -0.34 -26.16
CA THR A 19 -6.01 -0.56 -24.83
C THR A 19 -5.93 -2.06 -24.55
N ALA A 20 -4.97 -2.46 -23.75
CA ALA A 20 -4.98 -3.79 -23.16
C ALA A 20 -6.26 -3.88 -22.31
N SER A 21 -7.26 -4.57 -22.82
CA SER A 21 -8.47 -4.92 -22.10
C SER A 21 -8.08 -5.91 -20.99
N PHE A 22 -7.80 -5.39 -19.80
CA PHE A 22 -7.74 -6.21 -18.60
C PHE A 22 -9.18 -6.63 -18.29
N ALA A 23 -9.49 -7.91 -18.51
CA ALA A 23 -10.76 -8.49 -18.08
C ALA A 23 -10.93 -8.22 -16.58
N SER A 24 -11.92 -7.39 -16.23
CA SER A 24 -12.35 -7.19 -14.86
C SER A 24 -12.82 -8.54 -14.31
N GLU A 25 -12.11 -9.05 -13.30
CA GLU A 25 -12.64 -10.17 -12.52
C GLU A 25 -13.95 -9.71 -11.88
N LYS A 26 -14.97 -10.55 -11.94
CA LYS A 26 -16.19 -10.41 -11.15
C LYS A 26 -15.80 -10.40 -9.65
N SER A 27 -15.50 -9.24 -9.10
CA SER A 27 -15.56 -9.03 -7.67
C SER A 27 -17.03 -9.07 -7.24
N ASN A 28 -17.33 -9.63 -6.08
CA ASN A 28 -18.69 -9.66 -5.53
C ASN A 28 -19.27 -8.24 -5.56
N GLY A 29 -20.43 -8.02 -6.17
CA GLY A 29 -21.02 -6.71 -6.43
C GLY A 29 -21.09 -5.75 -5.21
N ASN A 30 -21.05 -6.27 -3.99
CA ASN A 30 -20.95 -5.48 -2.76
C ASN A 30 -19.62 -4.74 -2.57
N ASN A 31 -18.50 -5.24 -3.09
CA ASN A 31 -17.19 -4.58 -2.91
C ASN A 31 -16.98 -3.42 -3.91
N GLU A 32 -17.47 -3.56 -5.15
CA GLU A 32 -17.39 -2.48 -6.15
C GLU A 32 -18.20 -1.26 -5.71
N ASP A 33 -19.37 -1.48 -5.11
CA ASP A 33 -20.22 -0.43 -4.55
C ASP A 33 -19.52 0.33 -3.40
N VAL A 34 -18.86 -0.39 -2.48
CA VAL A 34 -18.12 0.24 -1.38
C VAL A 34 -16.93 1.06 -1.88
N TYR A 35 -16.20 0.61 -2.90
CA TYR A 35 -15.09 1.40 -3.47
C TYR A 35 -15.59 2.66 -4.18
N ALA A 36 -16.74 2.58 -4.86
CA ALA A 36 -17.37 3.74 -5.50
C ALA A 36 -17.79 4.77 -4.45
N GLN A 37 -18.48 4.35 -3.37
CA GLN A 37 -18.89 5.21 -2.27
C GLN A 37 -17.69 5.90 -1.59
N ARG A 38 -16.62 5.16 -1.31
CA ARG A 38 -15.38 5.76 -0.76
C ARG A 38 -14.76 6.79 -1.71
N MET A 39 -14.68 6.47 -2.98
CA MET A 39 -14.10 7.38 -3.97
C MET A 39 -14.90 8.69 -4.05
N GLU A 40 -16.23 8.61 -4.01
CA GLU A 40 -17.12 9.78 -3.98
C GLU A 40 -16.85 10.65 -2.76
N LEU A 41 -16.78 10.04 -1.56
CA LEU A 41 -16.46 10.75 -0.31
C LEU A 41 -15.11 11.47 -0.41
N TYR A 42 -14.05 10.77 -0.82
CA TYR A 42 -12.72 11.37 -0.91
C TYR A 42 -12.67 12.53 -1.89
N LYS A 43 -13.30 12.41 -3.06
CA LYS A 43 -13.37 13.48 -4.05
C LYS A 43 -14.21 14.67 -3.58
N THR A 44 -15.31 14.41 -2.88
CA THR A 44 -16.11 15.48 -2.29
C THR A 44 -15.29 16.27 -1.27
N ILE A 45 -14.54 15.59 -0.40
CA ILE A 45 -13.70 16.25 0.61
C ILE A 45 -12.52 17.00 -0.05
N GLU A 46 -11.94 16.46 -1.12
CA GLU A 46 -10.93 17.17 -1.91
C GLU A 46 -11.44 18.53 -2.41
N THR A 47 -12.70 18.60 -2.89
CA THR A 47 -13.27 19.86 -3.42
C THR A 47 -13.37 20.96 -2.37
N VAL A 48 -13.57 20.61 -1.09
CA VAL A 48 -13.74 21.59 0.01
C VAL A 48 -12.45 21.84 0.80
N THR A 49 -11.46 20.96 0.68
CA THR A 49 -10.21 21.08 1.45
C THR A 49 -8.97 21.32 0.58
N MET A 50 -9.05 21.06 -0.71
CA MET A 50 -7.88 21.05 -1.62
C MET A 50 -6.80 20.02 -1.23
N VAL A 51 -7.06 19.14 -0.26
CA VAL A 51 -6.22 17.99 0.03
C VAL A 51 -6.51 16.92 -1.03
N PRO A 52 -5.52 16.45 -1.80
CA PRO A 52 -5.77 15.50 -2.87
C PRO A 52 -6.46 14.22 -2.38
N TRP A 53 -7.49 13.77 -3.10
CA TRP A 53 -8.29 12.61 -2.74
C TRP A 53 -7.45 11.36 -2.41
N TYR A 54 -6.33 11.18 -3.11
CA TYR A 54 -5.46 10.02 -2.92
C TYR A 54 -4.69 10.06 -1.59
N TYR A 55 -4.45 11.24 -1.00
CA TYR A 55 -3.92 11.33 0.37
C TYR A 55 -4.98 10.99 1.41
N ILE A 56 -6.23 11.47 1.22
CA ILE A 56 -7.36 11.14 2.10
C ILE A 56 -7.60 9.62 2.07
N ALA A 57 -7.65 9.04 0.88
CA ALA A 57 -7.80 7.61 0.66
C ALA A 57 -6.64 6.80 1.29
N ALA A 58 -5.40 7.30 1.21
CA ALA A 58 -4.24 6.62 1.76
C ALA A 58 -4.24 6.61 3.29
N VAL A 59 -4.65 7.72 3.92
CA VAL A 59 -4.83 7.77 5.39
C VAL A 59 -5.93 6.80 5.81
N ASP A 60 -7.09 6.82 5.13
CA ASP A 60 -8.20 5.91 5.41
C ASP A 60 -7.79 4.44 5.28
N GLN A 61 -7.07 4.09 4.22
CA GLN A 61 -6.57 2.73 4.01
C GLN A 61 -5.55 2.32 5.07
N TYR A 62 -4.63 3.23 5.44
CA TYR A 62 -3.67 2.96 6.51
C TYR A 62 -4.37 2.71 7.86
N GLU A 63 -5.29 3.58 8.27
CA GLU A 63 -6.06 3.42 9.50
C GLU A 63 -6.86 2.10 9.49
N ARG A 64 -7.48 1.77 8.39
CA ARG A 64 -8.20 0.49 8.20
C ARG A 64 -7.27 -0.70 8.39
N ASN A 65 -6.05 -0.66 7.82
CA ASN A 65 -5.06 -1.71 7.97
C ASN A 65 -4.64 -1.87 9.43
N ILE A 66 -4.36 -0.75 10.12
CA ILE A 66 -3.94 -0.76 11.53
C ILE A 66 -5.06 -1.28 12.44
N ARG A 67 -6.29 -0.77 12.28
CA ARG A 67 -7.44 -1.21 13.06
C ARG A 67 -7.82 -2.67 12.79
N GLY A 68 -7.53 -3.16 11.58
CA GLY A 68 -7.70 -4.56 11.21
C GLY A 68 -6.86 -5.54 12.04
N ILE A 69 -5.68 -5.13 12.48
CA ILE A 69 -4.70 -5.98 13.16
C ILE A 69 -4.53 -5.66 14.65
N ARG A 70 -4.72 -4.43 15.08
CA ARG A 70 -4.63 -4.02 16.50
C ARG A 70 -5.88 -4.42 17.27
N ARG A 71 -5.67 -4.95 18.48
CA ARG A 71 -6.76 -5.38 19.37
C ARG A 71 -7.24 -4.29 20.34
N ASP A 72 -6.40 -3.28 20.52
CA ASP A 72 -6.66 -2.11 21.38
C ASP A 72 -7.42 -0.99 20.67
N LEU A 73 -7.66 -1.12 19.37
CA LEU A 73 -8.47 -0.19 18.58
C LEU A 73 -9.81 -0.83 18.17
N PRO A 74 -10.88 -0.05 18.11
CA PRO A 74 -12.16 -0.53 17.60
C PRO A 74 -12.03 -0.93 16.12
N LYS A 75 -12.71 -2.01 15.71
CA LYS A 75 -12.73 -2.40 14.29
C LYS A 75 -13.49 -1.35 13.46
N PRO A 76 -13.11 -1.13 12.17
CA PRO A 76 -13.91 -0.27 11.29
C PRO A 76 -15.30 -0.87 11.07
N GLU A 77 -16.33 -0.14 11.46
CA GLU A 77 -17.74 -0.55 11.28
C GLU A 77 -18.43 0.24 10.16
N SER A 78 -17.83 1.35 9.74
CA SER A 78 -18.32 2.26 8.71
C SER A 78 -17.48 2.18 7.42
N ILE A 79 -17.85 3.00 6.44
CA ILE A 79 -17.15 3.11 5.15
C ILE A 79 -15.73 3.66 5.36
N SER A 80 -15.54 4.62 6.29
CA SER A 80 -14.23 5.14 6.66
C SER A 80 -13.48 4.21 7.63
N GLY A 81 -12.15 4.11 7.46
CA GLY A 81 -11.23 3.50 8.41
C GLY A 81 -10.68 4.49 9.44
N VAL A 82 -10.81 5.79 9.20
CA VAL A 82 -10.24 6.82 10.08
C VAL A 82 -10.86 6.76 11.47
N TYR A 83 -10.00 6.87 12.48
CA TYR A 83 -10.42 6.83 13.88
C TYR A 83 -9.79 7.98 14.67
N PHE A 84 -10.59 8.66 15.44
CA PHE A 84 -10.14 9.62 16.43
C PHE A 84 -10.45 9.11 17.84
N GLU A 85 -9.44 9.18 18.70
CA GLU A 85 -9.67 8.94 20.13
C GLU A 85 -10.68 9.95 20.69
N PRO A 86 -11.55 9.54 21.63
CA PRO A 86 -12.58 10.41 22.20
C PRO A 86 -12.01 11.75 22.70
N MET A 87 -10.95 11.71 23.49
CA MET A 87 -10.29 12.89 24.05
C MET A 87 -9.74 13.84 22.96
N LYS A 88 -9.23 13.30 21.86
CA LYS A 88 -8.74 14.12 20.74
C LYS A 88 -9.90 14.76 19.98
N TRP A 89 -10.99 14.01 19.79
CA TRP A 89 -12.18 14.48 19.09
C TRP A 89 -12.88 15.59 19.85
N SER A 90 -13.29 15.32 21.10
CA SER A 90 -14.10 16.23 21.91
C SER A 90 -13.31 17.32 22.63
N GLY A 91 -11.98 17.14 22.74
CA GLY A 91 -11.07 18.05 23.44
C GLY A 91 -10.55 17.49 24.76
N PRO A 92 -9.27 17.74 25.11
CA PRO A 92 -8.60 17.11 26.25
C PRO A 92 -9.17 17.51 27.61
N LEU A 93 -9.87 18.64 27.70
CA LEU A 93 -10.51 19.14 28.94
C LEU A 93 -12.03 19.04 28.90
N ASN A 94 -12.60 18.42 27.85
CA ASN A 94 -14.05 18.21 27.76
C ASN A 94 -14.49 17.13 28.77
N PRO A 95 -15.40 17.44 29.70
CA PRO A 95 -15.89 16.45 30.67
C PRO A 95 -16.74 15.34 29.98
N ASN A 96 -17.29 15.63 28.82
CA ASN A 96 -18.03 14.64 28.00
C ASN A 96 -17.15 14.17 26.82
N GLN A 97 -16.58 12.98 26.93
CA GLN A 97 -15.75 12.41 25.86
C GLN A 97 -16.55 11.95 24.63
N ASP A 98 -17.86 11.81 24.75
CA ASP A 98 -18.79 11.49 23.65
C ASP A 98 -19.56 12.72 23.17
N ASP A 99 -19.02 13.92 23.45
CA ASP A 99 -19.60 15.17 22.98
C ASP A 99 -19.60 15.22 21.44
N ASN A 100 -20.74 15.57 20.90
CA ASN A 100 -20.95 15.76 19.45
C ASN A 100 -21.44 17.18 19.10
N ASN A 101 -21.48 18.10 20.07
CA ASN A 101 -21.84 19.49 19.81
C ASN A 101 -20.63 20.24 19.25
N PRO A 102 -20.65 20.75 18.00
CA PRO A 102 -19.48 21.39 17.39
C PRO A 102 -18.97 22.61 18.17
N MET A 103 -19.86 23.39 18.79
CA MET A 103 -19.48 24.57 19.58
C MET A 103 -18.78 24.15 20.89
N SER A 104 -19.29 23.12 21.55
CA SER A 104 -18.69 22.58 22.77
C SER A 104 -17.30 21.96 22.47
N ILE A 105 -17.20 21.15 21.42
CA ILE A 105 -15.95 20.58 20.97
C ILE A 105 -14.90 21.66 20.70
N ALA A 106 -15.28 22.71 19.98
CA ALA A 106 -14.39 23.87 19.71
C ALA A 106 -13.97 24.60 21.00
N LEU A 107 -14.89 24.77 21.97
CA LEU A 107 -14.62 25.42 23.26
C LEU A 107 -13.54 24.65 24.05
N PHE A 108 -13.54 23.32 23.98
CA PHE A 108 -12.58 22.46 24.68
C PHE A 108 -11.35 22.08 23.83
N ASN A 109 -11.12 22.76 22.69
CA ASN A 109 -10.02 22.51 21.76
C ASN A 109 -10.02 21.07 21.18
N GLY A 110 -11.20 20.49 20.98
CA GLY A 110 -11.35 19.26 20.24
C GLY A 110 -11.17 19.49 18.73
N VAL A 111 -10.91 18.43 17.99
CA VAL A 111 -10.69 18.50 16.54
C VAL A 111 -11.93 18.20 15.73
N GLY A 112 -12.96 17.61 16.33
CA GLY A 112 -14.17 17.15 15.65
C GLY A 112 -14.93 18.27 14.96
N ILE A 113 -15.32 18.04 13.71
CA ILE A 113 -16.04 19.00 12.85
C ILE A 113 -17.34 18.35 12.39
N ASP A 114 -18.43 19.11 12.43
CA ASP A 114 -19.66 18.80 11.70
C ASP A 114 -19.43 19.09 10.23
N GLY A 115 -19.20 18.03 9.47
CA GLY A 115 -18.83 18.13 8.07
C GLY A 115 -20.03 18.10 7.14
N ASN A 116 -21.06 17.36 7.51
CA ASN A 116 -22.28 17.19 6.72
C ASN A 116 -23.35 18.26 6.99
N GLY A 117 -23.18 19.08 8.06
CA GLY A 117 -24.07 20.18 8.41
C GLY A 117 -25.33 19.75 9.14
N ASP A 118 -25.37 18.60 9.78
CA ASP A 118 -26.50 18.07 10.52
C ASP A 118 -26.63 18.64 11.95
N GLY A 119 -25.68 19.48 12.35
CA GLY A 119 -25.57 20.09 13.67
C GLY A 119 -24.80 19.24 14.69
N LYS A 120 -24.20 18.16 14.28
CA LYS A 120 -23.41 17.27 15.13
C LYS A 120 -22.05 16.98 14.50
N ALA A 121 -21.00 16.96 15.31
CA ALA A 121 -19.69 16.43 14.92
C ALA A 121 -19.54 15.00 15.46
N SER A 122 -19.79 14.00 14.63
CA SER A 122 -19.87 12.60 15.04
C SER A 122 -18.63 11.79 14.67
N ARG A 123 -18.02 11.11 15.66
CA ARG A 123 -16.89 10.17 15.42
C ARG A 123 -17.29 8.92 14.63
N THR A 124 -18.59 8.69 14.42
CA THR A 124 -19.13 7.56 13.67
C THR A 124 -19.73 7.96 12.33
N ASP A 125 -19.75 9.25 12.01
CA ASP A 125 -20.11 9.74 10.70
C ASP A 125 -18.87 9.77 9.78
N ASP A 126 -18.97 9.12 8.62
CA ASP A 126 -17.84 8.96 7.68
C ASP A 126 -17.37 10.30 7.11
N PHE A 127 -18.30 11.23 6.84
CA PHE A 127 -17.95 12.53 6.29
C PHE A 127 -17.26 13.41 7.33
N ASP A 128 -17.78 13.43 8.56
CA ASP A 128 -17.22 14.21 9.67
C ASP A 128 -15.79 13.81 9.98
N VAL A 129 -15.54 12.49 10.11
CA VAL A 129 -14.18 12.01 10.44
C VAL A 129 -13.20 12.22 9.30
N LEU A 130 -13.61 12.02 8.05
CA LEU A 130 -12.73 12.24 6.90
C LEU A 130 -12.47 13.74 6.67
N LEU A 131 -13.49 14.59 6.80
CA LEU A 131 -13.33 16.04 6.69
C LEU A 131 -12.44 16.57 7.82
N THR A 132 -12.62 16.09 9.05
CA THR A 132 -11.78 16.47 10.19
C THR A 132 -10.31 16.15 9.92
N MET A 133 -10.02 14.95 9.41
CA MET A 133 -8.65 14.55 9.04
C MET A 133 -8.10 15.43 7.90
N ALA A 134 -8.89 15.65 6.86
CA ALA A 134 -8.47 16.47 5.73
C ALA A 134 -8.20 17.93 6.13
N LYS A 135 -9.06 18.52 6.97
CA LYS A 135 -8.85 19.87 7.53
C LYS A 135 -7.62 19.96 8.41
N TYR A 136 -7.35 18.92 9.22
CA TYR A 136 -6.11 18.84 9.97
C TYR A 136 -4.89 18.86 9.05
N LEU A 137 -4.87 18.05 7.99
CA LEU A 137 -3.78 18.05 7.02
C LEU A 137 -3.67 19.39 6.27
N GLN A 138 -4.80 19.95 5.83
CA GLN A 138 -4.88 21.25 5.14
C GLN A 138 -4.24 22.38 5.95
N SER A 139 -4.32 22.32 7.30
CA SER A 139 -3.73 23.36 8.17
C SER A 139 -2.21 23.50 8.02
N TYR A 140 -1.54 22.50 7.47
CA TYR A 140 -0.10 22.54 7.14
C TYR A 140 0.16 22.97 5.70
N GLY A 141 -0.83 22.89 4.81
CA GLY A 141 -0.77 23.14 3.37
C GLY A 141 -1.28 21.94 2.56
N SER A 142 -1.42 22.11 1.25
CA SER A 142 -1.98 21.07 0.37
C SER A 142 -0.96 20.46 -0.62
N ASP A 143 0.29 20.94 -0.61
CA ASP A 143 1.36 20.34 -1.40
C ASP A 143 1.96 19.12 -0.68
N ASP A 144 2.65 18.26 -1.42
CA ASP A 144 3.18 16.98 -0.93
C ASP A 144 4.07 17.11 0.31
N ASP A 145 4.89 18.14 0.41
CA ASP A 145 5.82 18.28 1.55
C ASP A 145 5.09 18.74 2.81
N ASN A 146 4.16 19.66 2.68
CA ASN A 146 3.32 20.11 3.78
C ASN A 146 2.39 19.00 4.27
N LEU A 147 1.83 18.19 3.38
CA LEU A 147 1.03 17.01 3.76
C LEU A 147 1.87 15.99 4.53
N LYS A 148 3.12 15.73 4.14
CA LYS A 148 4.04 14.87 4.91
C LYS A 148 4.32 15.43 6.30
N ILE A 149 4.50 16.75 6.41
CA ILE A 149 4.66 17.43 7.71
C ILE A 149 3.40 17.24 8.58
N GLY A 150 2.22 17.43 8.02
CA GLY A 150 0.95 17.20 8.69
C GLY A 150 0.81 15.74 9.16
N LEU A 151 1.10 14.77 8.29
CA LEU A 151 1.10 13.34 8.63
C LEU A 151 2.09 13.03 9.76
N TRP A 152 3.32 13.58 9.68
CA TRP A 152 4.29 13.37 10.74
C TRP A 152 3.83 13.97 12.07
N ASN A 153 3.25 15.16 12.05
CA ASN A 153 2.70 15.80 13.25
C ASN A 153 1.53 15.01 13.85
N TYR A 154 0.76 14.29 13.01
CA TYR A 154 -0.34 13.47 13.49
C TYR A 154 0.13 12.15 14.08
N TYR A 155 0.98 11.41 13.36
CA TYR A 155 1.38 10.03 13.70
C TYR A 155 2.68 9.95 14.51
N LYS A 156 3.53 10.99 14.49
CA LYS A 156 4.85 11.04 15.16
C LYS A 156 5.76 9.84 14.84
N ARG A 157 5.65 9.31 13.61
CA ARG A 157 6.41 8.12 13.20
C ARG A 157 6.70 8.14 11.70
N ASP A 158 8.00 8.20 11.34
CA ASP A 158 8.46 8.27 9.94
C ASP A 158 8.00 7.09 9.07
N LYS A 159 8.01 5.87 9.64
CA LYS A 159 7.55 4.67 8.91
C LYS A 159 6.08 4.77 8.53
N THR A 160 5.23 5.30 9.40
CA THR A 160 3.81 5.55 9.13
C THR A 160 3.63 6.54 7.98
N VAL A 161 4.38 7.65 8.02
CA VAL A 161 4.34 8.66 6.94
C VAL A 161 4.77 8.04 5.62
N SER A 162 5.86 7.28 5.61
CA SER A 162 6.34 6.60 4.40
C SER A 162 5.29 5.66 3.82
N ILE A 163 4.64 4.83 4.65
CA ILE A 163 3.59 3.89 4.22
C ILE A 163 2.40 4.65 3.61
N ILE A 164 1.92 5.71 4.27
CA ILE A 164 0.80 6.51 3.77
C ILE A 164 1.16 7.16 2.43
N VAL A 165 2.36 7.74 2.30
CA VAL A 165 2.83 8.37 1.06
C VAL A 165 2.95 7.36 -0.08
N GLU A 166 3.38 6.13 0.20
CA GLU A 166 3.44 5.06 -0.81
C GLU A 166 2.05 4.60 -1.26
N ILE A 167 1.10 4.47 -0.33
CA ILE A 167 -0.30 4.18 -0.67
C ILE A 167 -0.88 5.33 -1.50
N ALA A 168 -0.65 6.59 -1.11
CA ALA A 168 -1.08 7.77 -1.86
C ALA A 168 -0.51 7.77 -3.29
N LYS A 169 0.76 7.44 -3.44
CA LYS A 169 1.43 7.31 -4.73
C LYS A 169 0.79 6.24 -5.62
N LEU A 170 0.40 5.09 -5.05
CA LEU A 170 -0.30 4.03 -5.77
C LEU A 170 -1.69 4.49 -6.22
N TYR A 171 -2.48 5.09 -5.32
CA TYR A 171 -3.80 5.58 -5.65
C TYR A 171 -3.79 6.69 -6.70
N ASN A 172 -2.85 7.65 -6.58
CA ASN A 172 -2.65 8.69 -7.59
C ASN A 172 -2.31 8.10 -8.96
N HIS A 173 -1.39 7.11 -9.00
CA HIS A 173 -0.92 6.51 -10.25
C HIS A 173 -2.03 5.70 -10.96
N PHE A 174 -2.83 4.92 -10.22
CA PHE A 174 -3.84 4.02 -10.81
C PHE A 174 -5.23 4.66 -10.91
N GLY A 175 -5.51 5.74 -10.21
CA GLY A 175 -6.81 6.41 -10.20
C GLY A 175 -7.97 5.57 -9.63
N ARG A 176 -7.67 4.50 -8.86
CA ARG A 176 -8.65 3.56 -8.31
C ARG A 176 -8.19 2.96 -6.98
N LEU A 177 -9.13 2.40 -6.20
CA LEU A 177 -8.87 1.87 -4.86
C LEU A 177 -8.65 0.34 -4.83
N ASP A 178 -9.11 -0.41 -5.82
CA ASP A 178 -9.10 -1.87 -5.89
C ASP A 178 -7.75 -2.42 -6.37
N LEU A 179 -6.69 -2.23 -5.62
CA LEU A 179 -5.34 -2.69 -5.94
C LEU A 179 -4.97 -3.97 -5.14
N MET A 180 -5.94 -4.91 -5.02
CA MET A 180 -5.83 -6.10 -4.17
C MET A 180 -5.32 -7.34 -4.91
N ALA A 181 -5.16 -7.30 -6.24
CA ALA A 181 -4.75 -8.47 -7.01
C ALA A 181 -3.31 -8.87 -6.71
N HIS A 182 -3.07 -10.18 -6.68
CA HIS A 182 -1.75 -10.76 -6.42
C HIS A 182 -1.37 -11.79 -7.48
N SER A 183 -0.06 -12.08 -7.58
CA SER A 183 0.49 -13.14 -8.42
C SER A 183 1.51 -13.99 -7.66
N PHE A 184 1.75 -15.20 -8.15
CA PHE A 184 2.83 -16.05 -7.66
C PHE A 184 4.19 -15.50 -8.12
N PRO A 185 5.25 -15.52 -7.28
CA PRO A 185 6.49 -14.76 -7.55
C PRO A 185 7.41 -15.35 -8.60
N VAL A 186 7.12 -16.54 -9.14
CA VAL A 186 7.86 -17.13 -10.27
C VAL A 186 6.91 -17.62 -11.36
N PRO A 187 7.34 -17.69 -12.64
CA PRO A 187 6.48 -18.17 -13.71
C PRO A 187 6.01 -19.61 -13.47
N LEU A 188 4.70 -19.88 -13.55
CA LEU A 188 4.14 -21.23 -13.35
C LEU A 188 4.67 -22.31 -14.31
N ARG A 189 5.24 -21.89 -15.45
CA ARG A 189 5.88 -22.78 -16.42
C ARG A 189 7.31 -23.16 -16.06
N SER A 190 7.93 -22.44 -15.11
CA SER A 190 9.26 -22.79 -14.63
C SER A 190 9.17 -24.00 -13.70
N ARG A 191 10.22 -24.82 -13.71
CA ARG A 191 10.39 -25.90 -12.72
C ARG A 191 10.63 -25.24 -11.35
N HIS A 192 9.72 -25.48 -10.40
CA HIS A 192 9.84 -24.95 -9.04
C HIS A 192 9.20 -25.90 -8.03
N SER A 193 9.66 -25.80 -6.78
CA SER A 193 9.09 -26.54 -5.67
C SER A 193 9.24 -25.73 -4.38
N TYR A 194 8.28 -25.85 -3.47
CA TYR A 194 8.33 -25.22 -2.15
C TYR A 194 7.45 -25.98 -1.14
N ARG A 195 7.79 -25.84 0.11
CA ARG A 195 6.99 -26.30 1.24
C ARG A 195 6.92 -25.18 2.28
N ASN A 196 6.11 -25.34 3.31
CA ASN A 196 6.14 -24.40 4.41
C ASN A 196 7.47 -24.52 5.16
N THR A 197 8.25 -23.44 5.15
CA THR A 197 9.54 -23.31 5.85
C THR A 197 9.56 -22.12 6.81
N TRP A 198 8.44 -21.37 6.91
CA TRP A 198 8.33 -20.28 7.88
C TRP A 198 8.37 -20.84 9.30
N GLY A 199 9.16 -20.21 10.17
CA GLY A 199 9.36 -20.67 11.55
C GLY A 199 10.43 -21.75 11.71
N ASP A 200 10.95 -22.37 10.63
CA ASP A 200 12.05 -23.33 10.71
C ASP A 200 13.27 -22.71 11.43
N ALA A 201 13.94 -23.49 12.29
CA ALA A 201 15.14 -23.02 12.99
C ALA A 201 16.29 -22.79 12.03
N ARG A 202 16.98 -21.66 12.14
CA ARG A 202 18.19 -21.29 11.39
C ARG A 202 19.35 -21.11 12.37
N GLY A 203 20.50 -21.76 12.09
CA GLY A 203 21.68 -21.72 12.96
C GLY A 203 22.79 -20.82 12.47
N TRP A 204 22.93 -20.58 11.15
CA TRP A 204 24.01 -19.76 10.60
C TRP A 204 23.84 -18.28 10.96
N GLY A 205 24.85 -17.70 11.57
CA GLY A 205 24.81 -16.30 12.04
C GLY A 205 24.05 -16.06 13.35
N GLY A 206 23.76 -17.12 14.12
CA GLY A 206 23.02 -17.12 15.38
C GLY A 206 21.65 -17.82 15.29
N ARG A 207 21.10 -18.16 16.46
CA ARG A 207 19.77 -18.79 16.53
C ARG A 207 18.71 -17.77 16.12
N ARG A 208 17.94 -18.10 15.08
CA ARG A 208 16.80 -17.30 14.59
C ARG A 208 15.77 -18.19 13.91
N ILE A 209 14.55 -17.72 13.76
CA ILE A 209 13.54 -18.38 12.94
C ILE A 209 13.71 -17.99 11.47
N HIS A 210 13.23 -18.83 10.59
CA HIS A 210 13.11 -18.55 9.17
C HIS A 210 11.85 -17.70 8.90
N GLU A 211 12.05 -16.44 8.53
CA GLU A 211 10.96 -15.47 8.32
C GLU A 211 10.51 -15.44 6.86
N GLY A 212 10.27 -16.62 6.27
CA GLY A 212 9.85 -16.70 4.87
C GLY A 212 9.60 -18.13 4.40
N THR A 213 9.28 -18.26 3.13
CA THR A 213 9.16 -19.53 2.41
C THR A 213 10.20 -19.56 1.30
N ASP A 214 11.00 -20.63 1.27
CA ASP A 214 12.01 -20.84 0.23
C ASP A 214 11.37 -21.55 -0.98
N ILE A 215 11.39 -20.88 -2.13
CA ILE A 215 10.88 -21.39 -3.41
C ILE A 215 12.09 -21.78 -4.27
N PHE A 216 12.38 -23.08 -4.35
CA PHE A 216 13.46 -23.61 -5.17
C PHE A 216 13.07 -23.54 -6.64
N ALA A 217 13.96 -23.00 -7.47
CA ALA A 217 13.84 -22.94 -8.93
C ALA A 217 15.23 -22.79 -9.55
N ASP A 218 15.34 -23.02 -10.86
CA ASP A 218 16.62 -22.91 -11.56
C ASP A 218 17.18 -21.49 -11.49
N TYR A 219 18.53 -21.39 -11.45
CA TYR A 219 19.24 -20.12 -11.41
C TYR A 219 18.83 -19.22 -12.60
N GLY A 220 18.51 -17.96 -12.34
CA GLY A 220 18.10 -16.99 -13.34
C GLY A 220 16.62 -17.04 -13.73
N VAL A 221 15.82 -17.98 -13.20
CA VAL A 221 14.36 -17.94 -13.37
C VAL A 221 13.83 -16.57 -12.93
N PRO A 222 13.00 -15.87 -13.73
CA PRO A 222 12.48 -14.57 -13.37
C PRO A 222 11.77 -14.56 -12.02
N VAL A 223 12.13 -13.61 -11.17
CA VAL A 223 11.39 -13.29 -9.94
C VAL A 223 10.50 -12.09 -10.22
N MET A 224 9.22 -12.22 -9.87
CA MET A 224 8.17 -11.25 -10.18
C MET A 224 7.57 -10.65 -8.90
N ALA A 225 7.21 -9.37 -8.96
CA ALA A 225 6.41 -8.72 -7.93
C ALA A 225 5.09 -9.47 -7.74
N THR A 226 4.71 -9.71 -6.48
CA THR A 226 3.48 -10.42 -6.13
C THR A 226 2.25 -9.53 -6.03
N CYS A 227 2.42 -8.21 -6.00
CA CYS A 227 1.37 -7.24 -5.69
C CYS A 227 1.49 -5.96 -6.52
N TYR A 228 0.45 -5.13 -6.49
CA TYR A 228 0.57 -3.70 -6.73
C TYR A 228 1.34 -3.09 -5.56
N GLY A 229 2.43 -2.38 -5.83
CA GLY A 229 3.22 -1.84 -4.74
C GLY A 229 4.30 -0.87 -5.18
N VAL A 230 4.99 -0.29 -4.19
CA VAL A 230 6.16 0.57 -4.37
C VAL A 230 7.41 -0.18 -3.93
N VAL A 231 8.47 -0.11 -4.71
CA VAL A 231 9.77 -0.66 -4.33
C VAL A 231 10.36 0.20 -3.21
N GLU A 232 10.26 -0.25 -1.96
CA GLU A 232 10.83 0.44 -0.80
C GLU A 232 12.34 0.26 -0.71
N MET A 233 12.84 -0.91 -1.12
CA MET A 233 14.25 -1.25 -0.92
C MET A 233 14.77 -2.11 -2.06
N LYS A 234 16.02 -1.85 -2.43
CA LYS A 234 16.82 -2.63 -3.38
C LYS A 234 18.28 -2.58 -2.93
N GLY A 235 18.90 -3.72 -2.73
CA GLY A 235 20.32 -3.71 -2.30
C GLY A 235 20.82 -5.04 -1.77
N TRP A 236 22.01 -5.00 -1.19
CA TRP A 236 22.67 -6.15 -0.59
C TRP A 236 22.41 -6.24 0.91
N ASN A 237 22.22 -7.45 1.40
CA ASN A 237 22.28 -7.79 2.82
C ASN A 237 23.20 -9.01 3.02
N ARG A 238 23.96 -9.03 4.13
CA ARG A 238 24.90 -10.12 4.42
C ARG A 238 24.23 -11.50 4.42
N TYR A 239 22.98 -11.59 4.88
CA TYR A 239 22.24 -12.87 4.94
C TYR A 239 21.43 -13.11 3.67
N GLY A 240 20.59 -12.15 3.27
CA GLY A 240 19.69 -12.27 2.13
C GLY A 240 20.31 -12.03 0.75
N GLY A 241 21.59 -11.63 0.67
CA GLY A 241 22.23 -11.33 -0.61
C GLY A 241 21.61 -10.14 -1.34
N TRP A 242 21.45 -10.23 -2.66
CA TRP A 242 20.70 -9.28 -3.45
C TRP A 242 19.21 -9.43 -3.15
N ARG A 243 18.57 -8.34 -2.77
CA ARG A 243 17.20 -8.33 -2.28
C ARG A 243 16.41 -7.12 -2.74
N VAL A 244 15.09 -7.32 -2.84
CA VAL A 244 14.09 -6.29 -3.15
C VAL A 244 13.00 -6.35 -2.07
N GLY A 245 12.50 -5.19 -1.66
CA GLY A 245 11.35 -5.05 -0.79
C GLY A 245 10.29 -4.20 -1.47
N ILE A 246 9.03 -4.63 -1.43
CA ILE A 246 7.90 -3.97 -2.06
C ILE A 246 6.79 -3.83 -1.02
N ARG A 247 6.24 -2.62 -0.86
CA ARG A 247 5.08 -2.37 0.01
C ARG A 247 3.81 -2.26 -0.82
N ASP A 248 2.76 -2.98 -0.39
CA ASP A 248 1.43 -2.91 -0.98
C ASP A 248 0.48 -1.96 -0.22
N ILE A 249 -0.74 -1.77 -0.74
CA ILE A 249 -1.76 -0.92 -0.09
C ILE A 249 -2.31 -1.53 1.21
N ASN A 250 -2.13 -2.83 1.45
CA ASN A 250 -2.55 -3.51 2.68
C ASN A 250 -1.50 -3.40 3.79
N ASN A 251 -0.51 -2.51 3.64
CA ASN A 251 0.60 -2.37 4.56
C ASN A 251 1.40 -3.68 4.72
N THR A 252 1.43 -4.52 3.67
CA THR A 252 2.27 -5.71 3.63
C THR A 252 3.57 -5.39 2.91
N TYR A 253 4.69 -5.68 3.57
CA TYR A 253 6.02 -5.60 2.97
C TYR A 253 6.39 -6.99 2.45
N HIS A 254 6.56 -7.11 1.14
CA HIS A 254 6.94 -8.30 0.41
C HIS A 254 8.44 -8.29 0.20
N TYR A 255 9.14 -9.27 0.77
CA TYR A 255 10.59 -9.38 0.76
C TYR A 255 11.05 -10.50 -0.17
N TYR A 256 11.93 -10.17 -1.09
CA TYR A 256 12.49 -11.07 -2.10
C TYR A 256 14.01 -11.11 -1.94
N ALA A 257 14.59 -12.25 -1.59
CA ALA A 257 16.00 -12.37 -1.31
C ALA A 257 16.68 -13.52 -2.05
N HIS A 258 17.99 -13.61 -1.94
CA HIS A 258 18.88 -14.53 -2.63
C HIS A 258 18.88 -14.37 -4.16
N LEU A 259 18.53 -13.19 -4.67
CA LEU A 259 18.45 -12.95 -6.10
C LEU A 259 19.82 -13.12 -6.79
N SER A 260 19.81 -13.52 -8.06
CA SER A 260 21.01 -13.52 -8.92
C SER A 260 21.42 -12.10 -9.35
N GLY A 261 20.49 -11.18 -9.31
CA GLY A 261 20.63 -9.77 -9.64
C GLY A 261 19.23 -9.14 -9.79
N PHE A 262 19.22 -7.86 -10.12
CA PHE A 262 18.01 -7.08 -10.30
C PHE A 262 17.58 -7.03 -11.77
N ALA A 263 16.30 -6.82 -12.03
CA ALA A 263 15.82 -6.44 -13.35
C ALA A 263 16.47 -5.10 -13.77
N LYS A 264 16.73 -4.97 -15.08
CA LYS A 264 17.25 -3.74 -15.66
C LYS A 264 16.31 -2.57 -15.29
N ASP A 265 16.88 -1.47 -14.90
CA ASP A 265 16.17 -0.22 -14.56
C ASP A 265 15.24 -0.27 -13.34
N LEU A 266 15.20 -1.37 -12.58
CA LEU A 266 14.48 -1.40 -11.30
C LEU A 266 15.06 -0.36 -10.34
N LYS A 267 14.19 0.51 -9.76
CA LYS A 267 14.58 1.60 -8.86
C LYS A 267 13.75 1.61 -7.59
N VAL A 268 14.35 2.05 -6.49
CA VAL A 268 13.61 2.41 -5.28
C VAL A 268 12.62 3.54 -5.61
N GLY A 269 11.42 3.46 -5.08
CA GLY A 269 10.31 4.35 -5.39
C GLY A 269 9.55 3.99 -6.67
N GLN A 270 9.97 2.97 -7.44
CA GLN A 270 9.24 2.53 -8.63
C GLN A 270 7.92 1.83 -8.24
N ILE A 271 6.85 2.15 -8.97
CA ILE A 271 5.59 1.42 -8.90
C ILE A 271 5.70 0.13 -9.72
N VAL A 272 5.22 -0.97 -9.16
CA VAL A 272 5.15 -2.27 -9.81
C VAL A 272 3.73 -2.82 -9.74
N VAL A 273 3.40 -3.72 -10.67
CA VAL A 273 2.15 -4.47 -10.70
C VAL A 273 2.43 -5.97 -10.51
N PRO A 274 1.44 -6.79 -10.14
CA PRO A 274 1.61 -8.24 -10.08
C PRO A 274 2.18 -8.80 -11.39
N GLY A 275 3.28 -9.56 -11.31
CA GLY A 275 3.95 -10.12 -12.50
C GLY A 275 5.09 -9.26 -13.07
N THR A 276 5.31 -8.04 -12.59
CA THR A 276 6.49 -7.24 -12.98
C THR A 276 7.77 -7.97 -12.60
N VAL A 277 8.67 -8.22 -13.55
CA VAL A 277 9.97 -8.85 -13.27
C VAL A 277 10.85 -7.87 -12.47
N ILE A 278 11.33 -8.32 -11.31
CA ILE A 278 12.15 -7.53 -10.38
C ILE A 278 13.58 -8.05 -10.24
N GLY A 279 13.84 -9.27 -10.70
CA GLY A 279 15.16 -9.90 -10.65
C GLY A 279 15.11 -11.34 -11.17
N GLY A 280 16.11 -12.13 -10.82
CA GLY A 280 16.17 -13.56 -11.11
C GLY A 280 16.46 -14.38 -9.84
N VAL A 281 15.99 -15.63 -9.81
CA VAL A 281 16.34 -16.60 -8.77
C VAL A 281 17.84 -16.76 -8.71
N GLY A 282 18.42 -16.77 -7.54
CA GLY A 282 19.87 -16.90 -7.36
C GLY A 282 20.22 -17.71 -6.12
N SER A 283 21.43 -17.52 -5.67
CA SER A 283 22.03 -18.18 -4.50
C SER A 283 22.95 -17.19 -3.75
N SER A 284 22.59 -15.90 -3.80
CA SER A 284 23.40 -14.82 -3.23
C SER A 284 23.18 -14.68 -1.73
N GLY A 285 24.21 -14.23 -1.00
CA GLY A 285 24.14 -14.01 0.44
C GLY A 285 25.11 -14.83 1.26
N TYR A 286 24.95 -14.80 2.56
CA TYR A 286 25.81 -15.42 3.57
C TYR A 286 27.28 -14.98 3.47
N GLY A 287 27.50 -13.67 3.20
CA GLY A 287 28.82 -13.08 3.12
C GLY A 287 28.84 -11.62 2.66
N PRO A 288 30.03 -11.07 2.38
CA PRO A 288 30.15 -9.73 1.80
C PRO A 288 29.48 -9.63 0.43
N PRO A 289 29.29 -8.39 -0.10
CA PRO A 289 28.66 -8.19 -1.41
C PRO A 289 29.27 -9.04 -2.51
N GLY A 290 28.40 -9.71 -3.31
CA GLY A 290 28.79 -10.62 -4.39
C GLY A 290 28.93 -12.09 -3.99
N THR A 291 28.87 -12.45 -2.68
CA THR A 291 28.90 -13.86 -2.25
C THR A 291 27.71 -14.61 -2.81
N SER A 292 27.97 -15.77 -3.45
CA SER A 292 26.96 -16.64 -4.04
C SER A 292 27.41 -18.11 -4.01
N GLY A 293 26.50 -19.06 -4.24
CA GLY A 293 26.80 -20.48 -4.41
C GLY A 293 26.96 -21.28 -3.12
N LYS A 294 26.66 -20.71 -1.95
CA LYS A 294 26.74 -21.44 -0.67
C LYS A 294 25.57 -22.38 -0.40
N PHE A 295 24.52 -22.31 -1.19
CA PHE A 295 23.31 -23.12 -1.10
C PHE A 295 22.64 -23.24 -2.48
N PRO A 296 21.76 -24.21 -2.70
CA PRO A 296 21.03 -24.35 -3.96
C PRO A 296 20.22 -23.10 -4.32
N PRO A 297 20.07 -22.78 -5.62
CA PRO A 297 19.27 -21.64 -6.05
C PRO A 297 17.83 -21.70 -5.55
N HIS A 298 17.38 -20.63 -4.93
CA HIS A 298 15.99 -20.45 -4.50
C HIS A 298 15.67 -18.97 -4.31
N LEU A 299 14.38 -18.64 -4.38
CA LEU A 299 13.85 -17.38 -3.90
C LEU A 299 13.45 -17.55 -2.44
N HIS A 300 14.06 -16.79 -1.53
CA HIS A 300 13.52 -16.60 -0.20
C HIS A 300 12.45 -15.50 -0.28
N TYR A 301 11.20 -15.86 0.02
CA TYR A 301 10.08 -14.94 0.00
C TYR A 301 9.51 -14.74 1.41
N GLY A 302 9.54 -13.52 1.90
CA GLY A 302 9.01 -13.13 3.22
C GLY A 302 7.84 -12.17 3.11
N MET A 303 6.97 -12.17 4.10
CA MET A 303 5.87 -11.22 4.26
C MET A 303 5.90 -10.61 5.66
N TYR A 304 5.79 -9.29 5.73
CA TYR A 304 5.81 -8.54 6.99
C TYR A 304 4.65 -7.57 7.04
N LYS A 305 4.12 -7.32 8.24
CA LYS A 305 3.11 -6.29 8.51
C LYS A 305 3.58 -5.34 9.60
N ASP A 306 3.21 -4.08 9.43
CA ASP A 306 3.43 -3.03 10.41
C ASP A 306 2.11 -2.72 11.15
N ASN A 307 2.16 -2.58 12.49
CA ASN A 307 0.98 -2.30 13.32
C ASN A 307 0.92 -0.86 13.83
N GLY A 308 1.75 0.02 13.27
CA GLY A 308 1.89 1.40 13.74
C GLY A 308 2.96 1.59 14.82
N TYR A 309 3.52 0.49 15.37
CA TYR A 309 4.62 0.50 16.34
C TYR A 309 5.80 -0.36 15.88
N THR A 310 5.52 -1.59 15.51
CA THR A 310 6.53 -2.58 15.10
C THR A 310 6.10 -3.29 13.83
N GLU A 311 7.07 -3.78 13.09
CA GLU A 311 6.87 -4.64 11.93
C GLU A 311 7.26 -6.08 12.30
N TRP A 312 6.45 -7.07 11.91
CA TRP A 312 6.72 -8.49 12.19
C TRP A 312 6.45 -9.36 10.95
N SER A 313 7.18 -10.48 10.87
CA SER A 313 6.97 -11.48 9.84
C SER A 313 5.75 -12.36 10.13
N PHE A 314 5.11 -12.85 9.09
CA PHE A 314 4.06 -13.86 9.16
C PHE A 314 4.21 -14.86 8.01
N ASP A 315 3.59 -16.04 8.16
CA ASP A 315 3.74 -17.15 7.23
C ASP A 315 3.24 -16.81 5.81
N PRO A 316 4.13 -16.73 4.79
CA PRO A 316 3.73 -16.47 3.42
C PRO A 316 3.18 -17.70 2.68
N TYR A 317 3.36 -18.91 3.21
CA TYR A 317 3.01 -20.15 2.51
C TYR A 317 1.52 -20.27 2.12
N PRO A 318 0.55 -19.94 2.99
CA PRO A 318 -0.87 -19.97 2.62
C PRO A 318 -1.19 -19.01 1.46
N HIS A 319 -0.57 -17.84 1.45
CA HIS A 319 -0.73 -16.83 0.39
C HIS A 319 -0.15 -17.31 -0.94
N LEU A 320 1.06 -17.86 -0.92
CA LEU A 320 1.71 -18.43 -2.10
C LEU A 320 0.86 -19.55 -2.72
N ARG A 321 0.30 -20.47 -1.89
CA ARG A 321 -0.59 -21.53 -2.35
C ARG A 321 -1.87 -21.00 -3.00
N LEU A 322 -2.44 -19.93 -2.42
CA LEU A 322 -3.63 -19.29 -2.96
C LEU A 322 -3.34 -18.66 -4.33
N TRP A 323 -2.27 -17.85 -4.42
CA TRP A 323 -1.92 -17.14 -5.66
C TRP A 323 -1.50 -18.08 -6.78
N GLU A 324 -0.76 -19.14 -6.47
CA GLU A 324 -0.42 -20.18 -7.45
C GLU A 324 -1.68 -20.84 -8.01
N ARG A 325 -2.63 -21.24 -7.15
CA ARG A 325 -3.91 -21.83 -7.55
C ARG A 325 -4.73 -20.88 -8.42
N GLN A 326 -4.85 -19.61 -8.01
CA GLN A 326 -5.58 -18.59 -8.78
C GLN A 326 -4.99 -18.41 -10.19
N MET A 327 -3.66 -18.33 -10.29
CA MET A 327 -2.99 -18.21 -11.59
C MET A 327 -3.12 -19.47 -12.46
N ARG A 328 -3.20 -20.68 -11.87
CA ARG A 328 -3.47 -21.93 -12.62
C ARG A 328 -4.89 -21.97 -13.17
N ASN A 329 -5.85 -21.47 -12.42
CA ASN A 329 -7.26 -21.46 -12.81
C ASN A 329 -7.60 -20.41 -13.88
N LYS A 330 -6.76 -19.39 -14.07
CA LYS A 330 -6.91 -18.35 -15.12
C LYS A 330 -6.34 -18.76 -16.47
N ARG A 331 -5.68 -19.93 -16.56
CA ARG A 331 -5.15 -20.52 -17.81
C ARG A 331 -6.12 -21.49 -18.42
#